data_fcc8e50058d856c2b8b79ac9500a23fe
#
_entry.id   fcc8e50058d856c2b8b79ac9500a23fe
#
_cell.length_a   1.000
_cell.length_b   1.000
_cell.length_c   1.000
_cell.angle_alpha   90.00
_cell.angle_beta   90.00
_cell.angle_gamma   90.00
#
_symmetry.space_group_name_H-M   'P 1'
#
loop_
_entity.id
_entity.type
_entity.pdbx_description
1 polymer ?
#
loop_
_entity_poly.entity_id
_entity_poly.type
_entity_poly.pdbx_seq_one_letter_code
_entity_poly.pdbx_strand_id
1 'polypeptide(L)'
;MERTGRRTAVLAALTAAALVAIPAVASAAPPVSALEVSDTSLHAGDTFTVTEQLYNPNDFTVTGAKAAVYTKETPIVDLVDLVSCTGSIAPCAPYFSSYRGGVGDLAPGESGSVTFTFKVKDDAAGGQFTLQHQFAGDNYAFGVEDGPAVTITAAQKADVKVALTATPRIGVFARVDYVVTASNTGPASATGVRVTVNPGANRTVTSLTGCTKTGATLSCTIGTLAPGASATAKFTSEGGILAWGAFTATAQRAASTPADPNTANDAASKKCTAYTGLYVTC
;
A
#
# COMPACT_ATOMS: atom_id res chain seq x y z
N MET A 1 -32.84 -61.01 91.30
CA MET A 1 -31.82 -60.89 90.24
C MET A 1 -32.47 -60.23 89.07
N GLU A 2 -32.37 -58.93 88.99
CA GLU A 2 -32.96 -58.09 87.96
C GLU A 2 -31.92 -57.88 86.83
N ARG A 3 -32.33 -58.12 85.58
CA ARG A 3 -31.53 -57.68 84.42
C ARG A 3 -32.28 -56.57 83.67
N THR A 4 -31.79 -55.38 83.84
CA THR A 4 -32.21 -54.17 83.19
C THR A 4 -31.73 -54.21 81.74
N GLY A 5 -32.64 -54.25 80.74
CA GLY A 5 -32.38 -54.13 79.32
C GLY A 5 -32.39 -52.66 78.92
N ARG A 6 -31.25 -52.14 78.43
CA ARG A 6 -31.16 -50.84 77.79
C ARG A 6 -31.62 -50.95 76.34
N ARG A 7 -32.64 -50.20 76.00
CA ARG A 7 -33.07 -49.99 74.61
C ARG A 7 -32.31 -48.79 74.07
N THR A 8 -31.45 -49.05 73.11
CA THR A 8 -30.77 -48.00 72.30
C THR A 8 -31.71 -47.55 71.16
N ALA A 9 -32.13 -46.30 71.21
CA ALA A 9 -32.89 -45.67 70.15
C ALA A 9 -31.90 -45.17 69.08
N VAL A 10 -31.98 -45.68 67.81
CA VAL A 10 -31.22 -45.17 66.70
C VAL A 10 -32.07 -44.06 66.07
N LEU A 11 -31.56 -42.81 66.18
CA LEU A 11 -32.11 -41.65 65.45
C LEU A 11 -31.58 -41.70 64.01
N ALA A 12 -32.42 -41.93 63.02
CA ALA A 12 -32.13 -41.75 61.61
C ALA A 12 -32.28 -40.31 61.21
N ALA A 13 -31.16 -39.63 60.97
CA ALA A 13 -31.19 -38.25 60.41
C ALA A 13 -31.41 -38.32 58.90
N LEU A 14 -32.57 -37.87 58.42
CA LEU A 14 -32.82 -37.58 56.99
C LEU A 14 -32.15 -36.25 56.61
N THR A 15 -31.07 -36.32 55.88
CA THR A 15 -30.49 -35.14 55.18
C THR A 15 -31.27 -34.89 53.90
N ALA A 16 -32.11 -33.87 53.87
CA ALA A 16 -32.74 -33.37 52.67
C ALA A 16 -31.68 -32.59 51.86
N ALA A 17 -31.19 -33.17 50.73
CA ALA A 17 -30.36 -32.41 49.79
C ALA A 17 -31.27 -31.46 48.99
N ALA A 18 -31.14 -30.16 49.29
CA ALA A 18 -31.75 -29.11 48.47
C ALA A 18 -31.00 -29.02 47.15
N LEU A 19 -31.59 -29.46 46.04
CA LEU A 19 -31.10 -29.13 44.68
C LEU A 19 -31.32 -27.63 44.46
N VAL A 20 -30.25 -26.87 44.50
CA VAL A 20 -30.22 -25.50 44.01
C VAL A 20 -30.24 -25.57 42.49
N ALA A 21 -31.37 -25.32 41.86
CA ALA A 21 -31.48 -25.12 40.43
C ALA A 21 -30.73 -23.82 40.06
N ILE A 22 -29.54 -23.93 39.50
CA ILE A 22 -28.83 -22.80 38.91
C ILE A 22 -29.62 -22.40 37.67
N PRO A 23 -30.15 -21.15 37.57
CA PRO A 23 -30.82 -20.73 36.33
C PRO A 23 -29.83 -20.81 35.18
N ALA A 24 -30.17 -21.54 34.14
CA ALA A 24 -29.41 -21.53 32.89
C ALA A 24 -29.44 -20.09 32.35
N VAL A 25 -28.27 -19.46 32.28
CA VAL A 25 -28.13 -18.18 31.61
C VAL A 25 -28.44 -18.43 30.16
N ALA A 26 -29.57 -17.95 29.68
CA ALA A 26 -29.89 -18.00 28.25
C ALA A 26 -28.79 -17.23 27.49
N SER A 27 -27.94 -17.93 26.76
CA SER A 27 -27.01 -17.28 25.85
C SER A 27 -27.81 -16.55 24.78
N ALA A 28 -27.54 -15.27 24.56
CA ALA A 28 -28.14 -14.55 23.44
C ALA A 28 -27.78 -15.26 22.13
N ALA A 29 -28.73 -15.29 21.18
CA ALA A 29 -28.45 -15.84 19.88
C ALA A 29 -27.32 -15.06 19.21
N PRO A 30 -26.44 -15.73 18.44
CA PRO A 30 -25.38 -15.05 17.68
C PRO A 30 -25.99 -13.99 16.73
N PRO A 31 -25.24 -12.90 16.42
CA PRO A 31 -25.68 -11.98 15.39
C PRO A 31 -25.73 -12.70 14.02
N VAL A 32 -26.64 -12.27 13.14
CA VAL A 32 -26.85 -12.87 11.79
C VAL A 32 -25.58 -12.78 10.96
N SER A 33 -24.83 -11.69 11.11
CA SER A 33 -23.49 -11.50 10.55
C SER A 33 -22.66 -10.70 11.52
N ALA A 34 -21.37 -11.00 11.63
CA ALA A 34 -20.41 -10.28 12.46
C ALA A 34 -19.03 -10.27 11.79
N LEU A 35 -18.33 -9.15 11.91
CA LEU A 35 -17.01 -8.95 11.30
C LEU A 35 -15.95 -8.73 12.36
N GLU A 36 -14.86 -9.47 12.26
CA GLU A 36 -13.64 -9.29 13.05
C GLU A 36 -12.47 -8.97 12.14
N VAL A 37 -11.60 -8.07 12.59
CA VAL A 37 -10.42 -7.60 11.86
C VAL A 37 -9.19 -7.74 12.75
N SER A 38 -8.08 -8.23 12.20
CA SER A 38 -6.86 -8.43 12.99
C SER A 38 -6.11 -7.14 13.30
N ASP A 39 -6.23 -6.11 12.46
CA ASP A 39 -5.60 -4.81 12.64
C ASP A 39 -6.45 -3.72 11.96
N THR A 40 -6.54 -2.56 12.63
CA THR A 40 -7.29 -1.39 12.14
C THR A 40 -6.38 -0.22 11.73
N SER A 41 -5.04 -0.37 11.88
CA SER A 41 -4.04 0.66 11.53
C SER A 41 -2.99 0.06 10.61
N LEU A 42 -3.20 0.20 9.30
CA LEU A 42 -2.45 -0.47 8.26
C LEU A 42 -1.59 0.51 7.46
N HIS A 43 -0.51 0.00 6.88
CA HIS A 43 0.31 0.69 5.90
C HIS A 43 0.21 -0.01 4.54
N ALA A 44 0.58 0.68 3.49
CA ALA A 44 0.74 0.07 2.18
C ALA A 44 1.71 -1.12 2.25
N GLY A 45 1.30 -2.28 1.71
CA GLY A 45 2.04 -3.54 1.75
C GLY A 45 1.76 -4.44 2.96
N ASP A 46 1.09 -3.97 4.01
CA ASP A 46 0.73 -4.77 5.18
C ASP A 46 -0.26 -5.88 4.84
N THR A 47 -0.18 -6.97 5.59
CA THR A 47 -1.12 -8.10 5.49
C THR A 47 -1.96 -8.17 6.75
N PHE A 48 -3.28 -8.32 6.60
CA PHE A 48 -4.23 -8.44 7.68
C PHE A 48 -5.33 -9.43 7.35
N THR A 49 -6.11 -9.83 8.35
CA THR A 49 -7.24 -10.76 8.17
C THR A 49 -8.56 -10.09 8.52
N VAL A 50 -9.59 -10.48 7.78
CA VAL A 50 -10.99 -10.14 8.04
C VAL A 50 -11.78 -11.42 8.11
N THR A 51 -12.41 -11.68 9.25
CA THR A 51 -13.26 -12.86 9.47
C THR A 51 -14.71 -12.42 9.55
N GLU A 52 -15.53 -12.92 8.65
CA GLU A 52 -16.98 -12.77 8.72
C GLU A 52 -17.59 -14.06 9.26
N GLN A 53 -18.35 -13.92 10.36
CA GLN A 53 -19.15 -14.98 10.95
C GLN A 53 -20.59 -14.82 10.47
N LEU A 54 -21.21 -15.95 10.11
CA LEU A 54 -22.57 -16.04 9.60
C LEU A 54 -23.40 -16.92 10.53
N TYR A 55 -24.64 -16.55 10.77
CA TYR A 55 -25.60 -17.35 11.54
C TYR A 55 -26.95 -17.33 10.82
N ASN A 56 -27.54 -18.50 10.58
CA ASN A 56 -28.87 -18.61 9.99
C ASN A 56 -29.96 -18.58 11.08
N PRO A 57 -30.64 -17.43 11.32
CA PRO A 57 -31.70 -17.33 12.30
C PRO A 57 -33.05 -17.80 11.75
N ASN A 58 -33.15 -18.13 10.45
CA ASN A 58 -34.41 -18.48 9.78
C ASN A 58 -34.82 -19.92 10.12
N ASP A 59 -36.07 -20.24 9.85
CA ASP A 59 -36.65 -21.59 9.97
C ASP A 59 -36.49 -22.43 8.67
N PHE A 60 -35.76 -21.90 7.68
CA PHE A 60 -35.44 -22.56 6.43
C PHE A 60 -33.91 -22.60 6.19
N THR A 61 -33.46 -23.53 5.36
CA THR A 61 -32.04 -23.60 4.94
C THR A 61 -31.72 -22.44 4.00
N VAL A 62 -30.65 -21.67 4.31
CA VAL A 62 -30.05 -20.72 3.39
C VAL A 62 -29.14 -21.48 2.44
N THR A 63 -29.52 -21.56 1.16
CA THR A 63 -28.74 -22.26 0.14
C THR A 63 -27.64 -21.38 -0.42
N GLY A 64 -26.46 -21.97 -0.66
CA GLY A 64 -25.30 -21.27 -1.20
C GLY A 64 -24.88 -20.05 -0.37
N ALA A 65 -24.88 -20.20 0.97
CA ALA A 65 -24.53 -19.13 1.90
C ALA A 65 -23.12 -18.61 1.67
N LYS A 66 -22.95 -17.28 1.71
CA LYS A 66 -21.73 -16.55 1.36
C LYS A 66 -21.46 -15.42 2.33
N ALA A 67 -20.22 -15.30 2.75
CA ALA A 67 -19.66 -14.10 3.35
C ALA A 67 -19.28 -13.11 2.24
N ALA A 68 -19.57 -11.82 2.44
CA ALA A 68 -19.21 -10.76 1.50
C ALA A 68 -18.67 -9.53 2.25
N VAL A 69 -17.43 -9.17 1.97
CA VAL A 69 -16.75 -8.03 2.61
C VAL A 69 -16.59 -6.89 1.62
N TYR A 70 -16.94 -5.69 2.06
CA TYR A 70 -16.92 -4.42 1.31
C TYR A 70 -16.17 -3.34 2.10
N THR A 71 -16.06 -2.17 1.49
CA THR A 71 -15.80 -0.89 2.14
C THR A 71 -16.83 0.14 1.66
N LYS A 72 -17.15 1.10 2.52
CA LYS A 72 -18.21 2.08 2.31
C LYS A 72 -17.79 3.21 1.36
N GLU A 73 -16.57 3.72 1.54
CA GLU A 73 -16.09 4.94 0.88
C GLU A 73 -15.46 4.67 -0.49
N THR A 74 -14.68 3.60 -0.59
CA THR A 74 -13.93 3.20 -1.79
C THR A 74 -14.06 1.69 -1.95
N PRO A 75 -14.23 1.13 -3.15
CA PRO A 75 -14.29 -0.32 -3.32
C PRO A 75 -13.10 -1.03 -2.68
N ILE A 76 -13.35 -2.08 -1.86
CA ILE A 76 -12.29 -2.83 -1.17
C ILE A 76 -11.26 -3.40 -2.16
N VAL A 77 -11.71 -3.77 -3.36
CA VAL A 77 -10.86 -4.31 -4.44
C VAL A 77 -9.84 -3.30 -4.97
N ASP A 78 -10.05 -2.00 -4.72
CA ASP A 78 -9.10 -0.94 -5.09
C ASP A 78 -8.05 -0.70 -3.99
N LEU A 79 -8.33 -1.13 -2.76
CA LEU A 79 -7.47 -0.92 -1.59
C LEU A 79 -6.57 -2.12 -1.27
N VAL A 80 -7.06 -3.34 -1.50
CA VAL A 80 -6.37 -4.56 -1.10
C VAL A 80 -6.40 -5.62 -2.19
N ASP A 81 -5.42 -6.55 -2.13
CA ASP A 81 -5.41 -7.80 -2.88
C ASP A 81 -5.73 -8.97 -1.96
N LEU A 82 -6.52 -9.95 -2.44
CA LEU A 82 -6.78 -11.19 -1.72
C LEU A 82 -5.56 -12.11 -1.83
N VAL A 83 -4.95 -12.43 -0.69
CA VAL A 83 -3.82 -13.37 -0.61
C VAL A 83 -4.30 -14.80 -0.48
N SER A 84 -5.26 -15.03 0.42
CA SER A 84 -5.86 -16.34 0.67
C SER A 84 -7.19 -16.21 1.37
N CYS A 85 -7.95 -17.31 1.42
CA CYS A 85 -9.09 -17.41 2.32
C CYS A 85 -9.22 -18.82 2.89
N THR A 86 -9.85 -18.91 4.08
CA THR A 86 -10.16 -20.17 4.76
C THR A 86 -11.62 -20.19 5.22
N GLY A 87 -12.18 -21.37 5.45
CA GLY A 87 -13.60 -21.54 5.79
C GLY A 87 -14.52 -21.52 4.58
N SER A 88 -14.05 -21.14 3.40
CA SER A 88 -14.82 -21.21 2.17
C SER A 88 -14.72 -22.60 1.52
N ILE A 89 -15.84 -23.13 1.01
CA ILE A 89 -15.90 -24.42 0.27
C ILE A 89 -15.40 -24.32 -1.17
N ALA A 90 -15.24 -23.08 -1.69
CA ALA A 90 -14.69 -22.77 -3.00
C ALA A 90 -13.70 -21.61 -2.86
N PRO A 91 -12.80 -21.40 -3.83
CA PRO A 91 -11.90 -20.25 -3.79
C PRO A 91 -12.66 -18.93 -3.61
N CYS A 92 -12.24 -18.11 -2.66
CA CYS A 92 -12.74 -16.75 -2.55
C CYS A 92 -12.32 -15.93 -3.77
N ALA A 93 -13.17 -15.01 -4.19
CA ALA A 93 -12.93 -14.22 -5.38
C ALA A 93 -13.48 -12.79 -5.23
N PRO A 94 -12.92 -11.82 -5.97
CA PRO A 94 -13.53 -10.51 -6.10
C PRO A 94 -14.88 -10.62 -6.81
N TYR A 95 -15.85 -9.84 -6.35
CA TYR A 95 -17.17 -9.72 -6.98
C TYR A 95 -17.59 -8.25 -6.96
N PHE A 96 -17.48 -7.58 -8.11
CA PHE A 96 -17.64 -6.12 -8.23
C PHE A 96 -16.76 -5.36 -7.21
N SER A 97 -17.38 -4.68 -6.24
CA SER A 97 -16.71 -3.89 -5.19
C SER A 97 -16.41 -4.67 -3.91
N SER A 98 -16.56 -6.01 -3.90
CA SER A 98 -16.47 -6.87 -2.73
C SER A 98 -15.57 -8.08 -2.97
N TYR A 99 -15.19 -8.75 -1.87
CA TYR A 99 -14.68 -10.13 -1.90
C TYR A 99 -15.71 -11.06 -1.30
N ARG A 100 -15.88 -12.25 -1.88
CA ARG A 100 -16.87 -13.24 -1.45
C ARG A 100 -16.23 -14.61 -1.22
N GLY A 101 -16.74 -15.32 -0.20
CA GLY A 101 -16.42 -16.71 0.10
C GLY A 101 -17.66 -17.48 0.50
N GLY A 102 -17.90 -18.64 -0.12
CA GLY A 102 -19.08 -19.48 0.14
C GLY A 102 -18.84 -20.47 1.27
N VAL A 103 -19.80 -20.62 2.19
CA VAL A 103 -19.75 -21.64 3.26
C VAL A 103 -20.63 -22.86 2.97
N GLY A 104 -21.34 -22.87 1.83
CA GLY A 104 -22.31 -23.91 1.49
C GLY A 104 -23.70 -23.60 2.02
N ASP A 105 -24.51 -24.64 2.18
CA ASP A 105 -25.86 -24.50 2.73
C ASP A 105 -25.79 -24.42 4.26
N LEU A 106 -26.52 -23.47 4.85
CA LEU A 106 -26.67 -23.35 6.30
C LEU A 106 -28.10 -23.71 6.72
N ALA A 107 -28.25 -24.79 7.49
CA ALA A 107 -29.52 -25.19 8.08
C ALA A 107 -30.00 -24.17 9.14
N PRO A 108 -31.27 -24.19 9.55
CA PRO A 108 -31.76 -23.38 10.65
C PRO A 108 -30.90 -23.48 11.91
N GLY A 109 -30.46 -22.35 12.46
CA GLY A 109 -29.61 -22.29 13.65
C GLY A 109 -28.13 -22.63 13.42
N GLU A 110 -27.73 -22.90 12.19
CA GLU A 110 -26.34 -23.20 11.83
C GLU A 110 -25.51 -21.92 11.65
N SER A 111 -24.21 -22.05 11.92
CA SER A 111 -23.23 -20.96 11.73
C SER A 111 -22.13 -21.39 10.76
N GLY A 112 -21.58 -20.44 10.04
CA GLY A 112 -20.40 -20.60 9.20
C GLY A 112 -19.46 -19.41 9.37
N SER A 113 -18.22 -19.51 8.89
CA SER A 113 -17.30 -18.38 8.88
C SER A 113 -16.35 -18.45 7.72
N VAL A 114 -15.95 -17.29 7.22
CA VAL A 114 -14.91 -17.14 6.20
C VAL A 114 -13.89 -16.14 6.71
N THR A 115 -12.62 -16.52 6.68
CA THR A 115 -11.49 -15.63 6.97
C THR A 115 -10.78 -15.29 5.67
N PHE A 116 -10.80 -14.04 5.30
CA PHE A 116 -10.05 -13.48 4.18
C PHE A 116 -8.70 -12.97 4.69
N THR A 117 -7.62 -13.30 4.00
CA THR A 117 -6.30 -12.69 4.21
C THR A 117 -6.06 -11.72 3.08
N PHE A 118 -5.91 -10.44 3.42
CA PHE A 118 -5.69 -9.35 2.49
C PHE A 118 -4.29 -8.79 2.61
N LYS A 119 -3.75 -8.27 1.51
CA LYS A 119 -2.58 -7.40 1.47
C LYS A 119 -3.00 -6.03 0.98
N VAL A 120 -2.66 -4.98 1.74
CA VAL A 120 -2.85 -3.59 1.30
C VAL A 120 -2.00 -3.33 0.08
N LYS A 121 -2.59 -2.79 -1.00
CA LYS A 121 -1.85 -2.44 -2.21
C LYS A 121 -0.81 -1.37 -1.95
N ASP A 122 0.31 -1.44 -2.66
CA ASP A 122 1.42 -0.48 -2.49
C ASP A 122 1.03 0.95 -2.92
N ASP A 123 0.00 1.08 -3.76
CA ASP A 123 -0.56 2.35 -4.24
C ASP A 123 -1.95 2.66 -3.64
N ALA A 124 -2.37 1.93 -2.61
CA ALA A 124 -3.65 2.16 -1.93
C ALA A 124 -3.76 3.62 -1.47
N ALA A 125 -4.93 4.20 -1.68
CA ALA A 125 -5.24 5.52 -1.15
C ALA A 125 -5.19 5.49 0.38
N GLY A 126 -4.48 6.46 0.98
CA GLY A 126 -4.50 6.66 2.42
C GLY A 126 -5.82 7.26 2.87
N GLY A 127 -6.27 6.89 4.06
CA GLY A 127 -7.50 7.40 4.65
C GLY A 127 -8.13 6.42 5.61
N GLN A 128 -9.28 6.80 6.16
CA GLN A 128 -10.11 5.94 6.98
C GLN A 128 -11.22 5.35 6.10
N PHE A 129 -11.43 4.05 6.20
CA PHE A 129 -12.42 3.29 5.45
C PHE A 129 -13.26 2.45 6.42
N THR A 130 -14.57 2.47 6.28
CA THR A 130 -15.47 1.62 7.06
C THR A 130 -15.63 0.28 6.35
N LEU A 131 -15.19 -0.80 6.98
CA LEU A 131 -15.49 -2.14 6.49
C LEU A 131 -17.00 -2.38 6.56
N GLN A 132 -17.54 -3.07 5.59
CA GLN A 132 -18.94 -3.51 5.55
C GLN A 132 -18.99 -5.00 5.26
N HIS A 133 -20.05 -5.66 5.73
CA HIS A 133 -20.23 -7.08 5.53
C HIS A 133 -21.68 -7.43 5.22
N GLN A 134 -21.87 -8.56 4.58
CA GLN A 134 -23.18 -9.07 4.22
C GLN A 134 -23.21 -10.59 4.19
N PHE A 135 -24.11 -11.17 4.94
CA PHE A 135 -24.53 -12.57 4.75
C PHE A 135 -25.51 -12.66 3.59
N ALA A 136 -25.15 -13.35 2.52
CA ALA A 136 -26.01 -13.59 1.35
C ALA A 136 -26.09 -15.09 1.04
N GLY A 137 -27.16 -15.50 0.38
CA GLY A 137 -27.38 -16.84 -0.16
C GLY A 137 -28.19 -16.75 -1.45
N ASP A 138 -28.46 -17.88 -2.08
CA ASP A 138 -29.21 -17.91 -3.32
C ASP A 138 -30.72 -17.62 -3.09
N ASN A 139 -31.21 -17.91 -1.87
CA ASN A 139 -32.58 -17.68 -1.42
C ASN A 139 -32.70 -16.69 -0.24
N TYR A 140 -31.59 -16.00 0.12
CA TYR A 140 -31.55 -15.12 1.27
C TYR A 140 -30.55 -13.97 1.05
N ALA A 141 -30.91 -12.79 1.53
CA ALA A 141 -30.00 -11.65 1.59
C ALA A 141 -30.24 -10.88 2.90
N PHE A 142 -29.26 -10.86 3.75
CA PHE A 142 -29.20 -9.96 4.91
C PHE A 142 -28.74 -8.58 4.45
N GLY A 143 -29.10 -7.53 5.16
CA GLY A 143 -28.64 -6.15 4.85
C GLY A 143 -27.13 -6.03 4.95
N VAL A 144 -26.57 -5.07 4.22
CA VAL A 144 -25.15 -4.70 4.39
C VAL A 144 -25.05 -3.93 5.71
N GLU A 145 -24.16 -4.37 6.59
CA GLU A 145 -23.90 -3.74 7.88
C GLU A 145 -22.50 -3.11 7.94
N ASP A 146 -22.39 -2.03 8.70
CA ASP A 146 -21.12 -1.36 8.94
C ASP A 146 -20.33 -2.15 10.02
N GLY A 147 -19.10 -2.50 9.70
CA GLY A 147 -18.13 -3.12 10.60
C GLY A 147 -17.10 -2.11 11.14
N PRO A 148 -15.93 -2.57 11.59
CA PRO A 148 -14.86 -1.71 12.09
C PRO A 148 -14.35 -0.73 11.03
N ALA A 149 -13.97 0.46 11.47
CA ALA A 149 -13.21 1.40 10.65
C ALA A 149 -11.72 1.00 10.63
N VAL A 150 -11.12 1.02 9.45
CA VAL A 150 -9.70 0.74 9.22
C VAL A 150 -9.04 1.99 8.67
N THR A 151 -7.85 2.33 9.17
CA THR A 151 -7.04 3.43 8.66
C THR A 151 -5.88 2.87 7.85
N ILE A 152 -5.76 3.30 6.58
CA ILE A 152 -4.62 2.96 5.72
C ILE A 152 -3.72 4.20 5.62
N THR A 153 -2.44 4.04 5.96
CA THR A 153 -1.40 5.04 5.71
C THR A 153 -0.80 4.75 4.33
N ALA A 154 -1.01 5.67 3.38
CA ALA A 154 -0.46 5.52 2.03
C ALA A 154 1.08 5.48 2.04
N ALA A 155 1.67 4.77 1.09
CA ALA A 155 3.10 4.77 0.89
C ALA A 155 3.59 6.20 0.56
N GLN A 156 4.60 6.64 1.28
CA GLN A 156 5.25 7.90 0.96
C GLN A 156 6.08 7.72 -0.30
N LYS A 157 5.94 8.65 -1.26
CA LYS A 157 6.64 8.61 -2.55
C LYS A 157 7.69 9.72 -2.62
N ALA A 158 8.82 9.44 -3.28
CA ALA A 158 9.81 10.45 -3.61
C ALA A 158 9.35 11.20 -4.88
N ASP A 159 9.74 12.47 -5.02
CA ASP A 159 9.51 13.30 -6.21
C ASP A 159 10.82 14.00 -6.57
N VAL A 160 11.55 13.48 -7.54
CA VAL A 160 12.90 13.93 -7.90
C VAL A 160 12.85 14.87 -9.11
N LYS A 161 12.85 16.15 -8.83
CA LYS A 161 12.93 17.19 -9.85
C LYS A 161 14.35 17.33 -10.40
N VAL A 162 14.50 17.39 -11.72
CA VAL A 162 15.77 17.64 -12.41
C VAL A 162 15.80 19.08 -12.94
N ALA A 163 16.90 19.76 -12.71
CA ALA A 163 17.18 21.07 -13.29
C ALA A 163 18.56 21.09 -13.97
N LEU A 164 18.70 21.90 -15.02
CA LEU A 164 19.94 22.07 -15.75
C LEU A 164 20.22 23.56 -15.93
N THR A 165 21.38 24.01 -15.48
CA THR A 165 21.87 25.37 -15.76
C THR A 165 23.08 25.32 -16.68
N ALA A 166 23.26 26.35 -17.50
CA ALA A 166 24.35 26.49 -18.44
C ALA A 166 24.99 27.88 -18.28
N THR A 167 26.30 27.92 -18.11
CA THR A 167 27.08 29.15 -18.00
C THR A 167 28.10 29.19 -19.14
N PRO A 168 27.89 30.05 -20.14
CA PRO A 168 28.87 30.26 -21.21
C PRO A 168 30.18 30.78 -20.68
N ARG A 169 31.27 30.30 -21.26
CA ARG A 169 32.61 30.82 -20.98
C ARG A 169 33.16 31.58 -22.20
N ILE A 170 33.68 32.78 -21.99
CA ILE A 170 34.43 33.50 -23.00
C ILE A 170 35.78 32.81 -23.17
N GLY A 171 36.21 32.52 -24.39
CA GLY A 171 37.48 31.91 -24.68
C GLY A 171 37.39 30.93 -25.88
N VAL A 172 38.43 30.14 -26.12
CA VAL A 172 38.48 29.20 -27.23
C VAL A 172 37.48 28.04 -27.04
N PHE A 173 36.97 27.51 -28.16
CA PHE A 173 36.15 26.28 -28.25
C PHE A 173 34.70 26.40 -27.85
N ALA A 174 34.09 27.59 -27.79
CA ALA A 174 32.68 27.78 -27.45
C ALA A 174 32.29 26.95 -26.19
N ARG A 175 33.03 27.17 -25.10
CA ARG A 175 32.92 26.40 -23.84
C ARG A 175 31.69 26.78 -23.07
N VAL A 176 31.01 25.77 -22.50
CA VAL A 176 29.86 25.96 -21.60
C VAL A 176 30.03 25.05 -20.38
N ASP A 177 29.88 25.62 -19.19
CA ASP A 177 29.81 24.88 -17.94
C ASP A 177 28.36 24.61 -17.58
N TYR A 178 28.07 23.36 -17.22
CA TYR A 178 26.73 22.92 -16.84
C TYR A 178 26.69 22.46 -15.41
N VAL A 179 25.59 22.75 -14.74
CA VAL A 179 25.26 22.17 -13.44
C VAL A 179 23.92 21.45 -13.57
N VAL A 180 23.93 20.15 -13.31
CA VAL A 180 22.74 19.31 -13.14
C VAL A 180 22.40 19.33 -11.67
N THR A 181 21.18 19.70 -11.33
CA THR A 181 20.66 19.65 -9.95
C THR A 181 19.51 18.65 -9.91
N ALA A 182 19.58 17.70 -8.99
CA ALA A 182 18.45 16.86 -8.64
C ALA A 182 18.00 17.24 -7.22
N SER A 183 16.70 17.45 -7.06
CA SER A 183 16.06 17.84 -5.79
C SER A 183 14.90 16.92 -5.49
N ASN A 184 14.81 16.38 -4.27
CA ASN A 184 13.69 15.59 -3.85
C ASN A 184 12.63 16.47 -3.18
N THR A 185 11.50 16.68 -3.85
CA THR A 185 10.35 17.46 -3.35
C THR A 185 9.27 16.58 -2.72
N GLY A 186 9.43 15.27 -2.77
CA GLY A 186 8.51 14.30 -2.15
C GLY A 186 8.80 14.05 -0.68
N PRO A 187 7.85 13.44 0.05
CA PRO A 187 7.98 13.14 1.48
C PRO A 187 8.88 11.94 1.79
N ALA A 188 9.14 11.04 0.84
CA ALA A 188 10.04 9.90 1.02
C ALA A 188 11.46 10.23 0.57
N SER A 189 12.47 9.60 1.18
CA SER A 189 13.85 9.63 0.68
C SER A 189 13.94 8.93 -0.68
N ALA A 190 14.61 9.57 -1.65
CA ALA A 190 14.93 8.97 -2.95
C ALA A 190 16.33 8.35 -2.89
N THR A 191 16.47 7.06 -3.14
CA THR A 191 17.75 6.36 -3.19
C THR A 191 18.14 5.98 -4.61
N GLY A 192 19.43 5.80 -4.89
CA GLY A 192 19.92 5.39 -6.20
C GLY A 192 19.59 6.38 -7.32
N VAL A 193 19.45 7.68 -6.98
CA VAL A 193 19.11 8.72 -7.95
C VAL A 193 20.23 8.85 -8.99
N ARG A 194 19.83 8.71 -10.27
CA ARG A 194 20.70 8.88 -11.44
C ARG A 194 20.04 9.81 -12.46
N VAL A 195 20.87 10.62 -13.10
CA VAL A 195 20.48 11.51 -14.17
C VAL A 195 21.31 11.20 -15.43
N THR A 196 20.65 10.94 -16.53
CA THR A 196 21.30 10.84 -17.86
C THR A 196 21.33 12.22 -18.50
N VAL A 197 22.50 12.60 -19.02
CA VAL A 197 22.68 13.88 -19.69
C VAL A 197 23.14 13.66 -21.12
N ASN A 198 22.52 14.36 -22.05
CA ASN A 198 23.05 14.54 -23.42
C ASN A 198 23.61 15.95 -23.53
N PRO A 199 24.92 16.12 -23.75
CA PRO A 199 25.58 17.44 -23.81
C PRO A 199 25.27 18.23 -25.09
N GLY A 200 24.50 17.65 -26.02
CA GLY A 200 24.18 18.22 -27.33
C GLY A 200 25.06 17.68 -28.46
N ALA A 201 24.59 17.86 -29.69
CA ALA A 201 25.31 17.42 -30.87
C ALA A 201 26.60 18.22 -31.07
N ASN A 202 27.64 17.54 -31.57
CA ASN A 202 28.95 18.14 -31.88
C ASN A 202 29.62 18.82 -30.67
N ARG A 203 29.40 18.24 -29.46
CA ARG A 203 30.02 18.73 -28.21
C ARG A 203 30.97 17.69 -27.66
N THR A 204 32.17 18.15 -27.29
CA THR A 204 33.15 17.35 -26.57
C THR A 204 33.08 17.68 -25.09
N VAL A 205 32.97 16.67 -24.24
CA VAL A 205 33.00 16.85 -22.76
C VAL A 205 34.44 16.83 -22.30
N THR A 206 34.84 17.88 -21.59
CA THR A 206 36.26 18.09 -21.16
C THR A 206 36.46 18.01 -19.65
N SER A 207 35.38 18.15 -18.87
CA SER A 207 35.44 18.02 -17.41
C SER A 207 34.16 17.38 -16.88
N LEU A 208 34.28 16.54 -15.85
CA LEU A 208 33.19 15.81 -15.20
C LEU A 208 33.38 15.85 -13.68
N THR A 209 32.29 16.09 -12.94
CA THR A 209 32.22 15.94 -11.50
C THR A 209 30.88 15.27 -11.15
N GLY A 210 30.94 14.08 -10.54
CA GLY A 210 29.75 13.30 -10.20
C GLY A 210 29.09 12.59 -11.40
N CYS A 211 29.73 12.64 -12.58
CA CYS A 211 29.25 11.98 -13.81
C CYS A 211 30.34 11.10 -14.41
N THR A 212 29.94 10.10 -15.17
CA THR A 212 30.79 9.25 -16.04
C THR A 212 30.30 9.34 -17.48
N LYS A 213 31.21 9.29 -18.44
CA LYS A 213 30.86 9.28 -19.88
C LYS A 213 30.50 7.88 -20.31
N THR A 214 29.37 7.74 -20.98
CA THR A 214 28.87 6.47 -21.55
C THR A 214 28.47 6.70 -23.01
N GLY A 215 29.39 6.45 -23.92
CA GLY A 215 29.18 6.76 -25.34
C GLY A 215 29.02 8.26 -25.58
N ALA A 216 27.89 8.65 -26.15
CA ALA A 216 27.52 10.05 -26.45
C ALA A 216 26.81 10.77 -25.26
N THR A 217 26.47 10.04 -24.19
CA THR A 217 25.76 10.56 -23.01
C THR A 217 26.63 10.52 -21.77
N LEU A 218 26.16 11.19 -20.72
CA LEU A 218 26.76 11.14 -19.40
C LEU A 218 25.78 10.47 -18.43
N SER A 219 26.28 9.64 -17.56
CA SER A 219 25.55 9.09 -16.41
C SER A 219 26.01 9.79 -15.14
N CYS A 220 25.16 10.61 -14.54
CA CYS A 220 25.45 11.33 -13.31
C CYS A 220 24.84 10.60 -12.12
N THR A 221 25.69 10.19 -11.17
CA THR A 221 25.26 9.52 -9.93
C THR A 221 25.05 10.57 -8.85
N ILE A 222 23.81 10.75 -8.46
CA ILE A 222 23.41 11.72 -7.42
C ILE A 222 23.42 11.05 -6.04
N GLY A 223 23.02 9.78 -5.96
CA GLY A 223 22.97 9.02 -4.69
C GLY A 223 21.62 9.10 -3.99
N THR A 224 21.63 9.33 -2.68
CA THR A 224 20.42 9.43 -1.85
C THR A 224 20.06 10.89 -1.58
N LEU A 225 18.79 11.23 -1.78
CA LEU A 225 18.23 12.54 -1.48
C LEU A 225 17.12 12.37 -0.41
N ALA A 226 17.36 12.90 0.79
CA ALA A 226 16.31 13.03 1.81
C ALA A 226 15.21 14.00 1.33
N PRO A 227 14.01 14.00 1.95
CA PRO A 227 12.98 14.99 1.69
C PRO A 227 13.52 16.43 1.77
N GLY A 228 13.28 17.24 0.74
CA GLY A 228 13.77 18.61 0.62
C GLY A 228 15.25 18.73 0.25
N ALA A 229 16.02 17.63 0.18
CA ALA A 229 17.44 17.68 -0.16
C ALA A 229 17.67 17.84 -1.65
N SER A 230 18.84 18.42 -1.99
CA SER A 230 19.32 18.58 -3.36
C SER A 230 20.79 18.23 -3.46
N ALA A 231 21.19 17.69 -4.61
CA ALA A 231 22.61 17.47 -4.93
C ALA A 231 22.88 17.83 -6.39
N THR A 232 24.14 18.10 -6.70
CA THR A 232 24.56 18.57 -8.01
C THR A 232 25.67 17.71 -8.60
N ALA A 233 25.62 17.57 -9.92
CA ALA A 233 26.71 17.10 -10.75
C ALA A 233 27.09 18.15 -11.77
N LYS A 234 28.32 18.17 -12.24
CA LYS A 234 28.82 19.20 -13.13
C LYS A 234 29.54 18.61 -14.32
N PHE A 235 29.45 19.27 -15.46
CA PHE A 235 30.26 18.96 -16.63
C PHE A 235 30.52 20.20 -17.46
N THR A 236 31.63 20.17 -18.20
CA THR A 236 31.99 21.20 -19.16
C THR A 236 31.97 20.60 -20.55
N SER A 237 31.39 21.30 -21.51
CA SER A 237 31.41 20.90 -22.93
C SER A 237 32.01 21.98 -23.82
N GLU A 238 32.65 21.55 -24.90
CA GLU A 238 33.32 22.41 -25.92
C GLU A 238 32.84 22.04 -27.33
N GLY A 239 32.78 22.99 -28.23
CA GLY A 239 32.34 22.81 -29.62
C GLY A 239 33.43 22.87 -30.66
N GLY A 240 34.69 23.12 -30.31
CA GLY A 240 35.76 23.33 -31.24
C GLY A 240 35.83 24.76 -31.79
N ILE A 241 36.89 25.07 -32.54
CA ILE A 241 37.18 26.42 -33.09
C ILE A 241 36.17 26.89 -34.16
N LEU A 242 35.57 25.96 -34.88
CA LEU A 242 34.60 26.25 -35.93
C LEU A 242 33.16 26.04 -35.46
N ALA A 243 32.94 26.06 -34.13
CA ALA A 243 31.59 25.88 -33.59
C ALA A 243 30.66 27.00 -34.04
N TRP A 244 29.54 26.61 -34.63
CA TRP A 244 28.51 27.51 -35.13
C TRP A 244 27.11 26.88 -34.99
N GLY A 245 26.11 27.70 -34.64
CA GLY A 245 24.72 27.29 -34.60
C GLY A 245 24.24 26.88 -33.20
N ALA A 246 22.96 26.52 -33.19
CA ALA A 246 22.29 26.14 -31.94
C ALA A 246 22.58 24.68 -31.56
N PHE A 247 22.69 24.44 -30.25
CA PHE A 247 22.76 23.11 -29.68
C PHE A 247 21.98 23.08 -28.35
N THR A 248 21.49 21.92 -27.98
CA THR A 248 20.67 21.76 -26.77
C THR A 248 21.27 20.65 -25.91
N ALA A 249 21.57 20.97 -24.65
CA ALA A 249 21.86 19.98 -23.64
C ALA A 249 20.56 19.58 -22.93
N THR A 250 20.40 18.29 -22.66
CA THR A 250 19.25 17.75 -21.93
C THR A 250 19.73 16.92 -20.76
N ALA A 251 18.98 16.95 -19.66
CA ALA A 251 19.18 16.11 -18.49
C ALA A 251 17.84 15.46 -18.15
N GLN A 252 17.86 14.16 -17.85
CA GLN A 252 16.65 13.40 -17.53
C GLN A 252 16.94 12.43 -16.38
N ARG A 253 16.03 12.33 -15.42
CA ARG A 253 16.09 11.30 -14.39
C ARG A 253 16.06 9.91 -15.04
N ALA A 254 17.03 9.09 -14.71
CA ALA A 254 17.14 7.73 -15.23
C ALA A 254 16.67 6.68 -14.23
N ALA A 255 16.84 6.94 -12.92
CA ALA A 255 16.43 6.02 -11.87
C ALA A 255 16.26 6.75 -10.53
N SER A 256 15.35 6.24 -9.70
CA SER A 256 15.20 6.52 -8.26
C SER A 256 14.36 5.44 -7.62
N THR A 257 14.52 5.21 -6.31
CA THR A 257 13.70 4.31 -5.51
C THR A 257 13.27 5.04 -4.22
N PRO A 258 11.99 5.08 -3.84
CA PRO A 258 10.84 4.57 -4.57
C PRO A 258 10.63 5.23 -5.94
N ALA A 259 9.78 4.63 -6.78
CA ALA A 259 9.46 5.18 -8.08
C ALA A 259 8.84 6.58 -7.94
N ASP A 260 9.29 7.49 -8.78
CA ASP A 260 8.78 8.85 -8.83
C ASP A 260 7.49 8.89 -9.67
N PRO A 261 6.35 9.32 -9.12
CA PRO A 261 5.10 9.39 -9.85
C PRO A 261 4.98 10.64 -10.74
N ASN A 262 5.82 11.68 -10.50
CA ASN A 262 5.73 12.97 -11.18
C ASN A 262 6.74 13.06 -12.33
N THR A 263 6.43 12.43 -13.44
CA THR A 263 7.31 12.45 -14.63
C THR A 263 7.43 13.82 -15.31
N ALA A 264 6.59 14.79 -14.95
CA ALA A 264 6.59 16.12 -15.57
C ALA A 264 7.82 16.98 -15.22
N ASN A 265 8.47 16.70 -14.09
CA ASN A 265 9.66 17.41 -13.63
C ASN A 265 10.97 16.61 -13.74
N ASP A 266 10.92 15.42 -14.35
CA ASP A 266 12.03 14.48 -14.53
C ASP A 266 13.09 14.99 -15.51
N ALA A 267 12.80 15.98 -16.33
CA ALA A 267 13.68 16.44 -17.39
C ALA A 267 13.87 17.94 -17.40
N ALA A 268 15.05 18.35 -17.83
CA ALA A 268 15.38 19.73 -18.08
C ALA A 268 16.23 19.88 -19.35
N SER A 269 16.14 21.02 -20.02
CA SER A 269 16.94 21.32 -21.19
C SER A 269 17.48 22.74 -21.17
N LYS A 270 18.62 22.96 -21.83
CA LYS A 270 19.20 24.28 -22.09
C LYS A 270 19.66 24.38 -23.53
N LYS A 271 19.08 25.34 -24.22
CA LYS A 271 19.48 25.70 -25.58
C LYS A 271 20.55 26.77 -25.51
N CYS A 272 21.67 26.54 -26.22
CA CYS A 272 22.75 27.51 -26.39
C CYS A 272 22.99 27.71 -27.89
N THR A 273 23.64 28.83 -28.24
CA THR A 273 24.02 29.17 -29.62
C THR A 273 25.48 29.59 -29.68
N ALA A 274 26.27 28.87 -30.44
CA ALA A 274 27.64 29.28 -30.77
C ALA A 274 27.61 30.15 -32.02
N TYR A 275 28.21 31.34 -31.93
CA TYR A 275 28.37 32.26 -33.02
C TYR A 275 29.76 32.17 -33.66
N THR A 276 30.71 31.70 -32.86
CA THR A 276 32.07 31.36 -33.27
C THR A 276 32.63 30.36 -32.23
N GLY A 277 33.80 29.79 -32.51
CA GLY A 277 34.51 29.03 -31.45
C GLY A 277 34.92 29.83 -30.21
N LEU A 278 34.76 31.16 -30.22
CA LEU A 278 35.13 32.05 -29.12
C LEU A 278 33.92 32.60 -28.35
N TYR A 279 32.73 32.55 -28.95
CA TYR A 279 31.54 33.19 -28.36
C TYR A 279 30.32 32.27 -28.41
N VAL A 280 29.72 32.07 -27.26
CA VAL A 280 28.51 31.23 -27.08
C VAL A 280 27.58 31.96 -26.08
N THR A 281 26.29 31.85 -26.30
CA THR A 281 25.24 32.31 -25.39
C THR A 281 24.33 31.15 -25.04
N CYS A 282 23.67 31.20 -23.85
CA CYS A 282 22.70 30.20 -23.38
C CYS A 282 21.45 30.88 -22.83
#